data_229e27c6211b9287dc1be7e7b89abf0b
#
_entry.id   229e27c6211b9287dc1be7e7b89abf0b
#
_cell.length_a   1.000
_cell.length_b   1.000
_cell.length_c   1.000
_cell.angle_alpha   90.00
_cell.angle_beta   90.00
_cell.angle_gamma   90.00
#
_symmetry.space_group_name_H-M   'P 1'
#
loop_
_entity.id
_entity.type
_entity.pdbx_description
1 polymer ?
#
loop_
_entity_poly.entity_id
_entity_poly.type
_entity_poly.pdbx_seq_one_letter_code
_entity_poly.pdbx_strand_id
1 'polypeptide(L)'
;LSMKQTTKNILGVAAIVLLSSGVAGLTAYKMLQKNMPADSTAAFSDMFQQNPNVRLASYNAVDAQPVDLTQAAENSVHAVVHIRSTQASKVQEVEVRDPFSDFFGEFFGGRGGTQRRQVQTPERTGFGSGVIISKDGYIVTNNHVIAGADEISVTLNDNRQLKGRIIGTDEVTDLALIKIEGDDFPTIPVGDSDALKVGEWVLAVGNPFNLTSTVTAGIVSAKARSLGMGQQTGTESIESYIQTDAAINQGNSGGALVNARGELIGINAALFSPTGSNTGYGFAIPTSIMKKVVADLKQFGTVQRVKLGVAVTPLVEEPGDTQRPVDKSGKKLS
;
A
#
# COMPACT_ATOMS: atom_id res chain seq x y z
N LEU A 1 61.85 46.17 46.55
CA LEU A 1 60.61 47.00 46.63
C LEU A 1 59.80 47.09 45.34
N SER A 2 60.36 46.62 44.22
CA SER A 2 59.72 46.71 42.89
C SER A 2 58.59 45.70 42.66
N MET A 3 58.68 44.46 43.16
CA MET A 3 57.75 43.36 42.85
C MET A 3 56.37 43.54 43.48
N LYS A 4 56.19 44.17 44.62
CA LYS A 4 54.88 44.40 45.24
C LYS A 4 54.03 45.47 44.54
N GLN A 5 54.67 46.40 43.83
CA GLN A 5 53.94 47.42 43.07
C GLN A 5 53.40 46.92 41.76
N THR A 6 54.18 46.10 41.08
CA THR A 6 53.79 45.46 39.83
C THR A 6 52.58 44.46 40.01
N THR A 7 52.60 43.72 41.12
CA THR A 7 51.49 42.81 41.46
C THR A 7 50.19 43.57 41.77
N LYS A 8 50.23 44.70 42.42
CA LYS A 8 49.08 45.57 42.70
C LYS A 8 48.48 46.16 41.40
N ASN A 9 49.39 46.58 40.49
CA ASN A 9 48.91 47.09 39.19
C ASN A 9 48.28 46.03 38.30
N ILE A 10 48.85 44.84 38.30
CA ILE A 10 48.23 43.66 37.55
C ILE A 10 46.87 43.29 38.14
N LEU A 11 46.75 43.24 39.48
CA LEU A 11 45.48 43.01 40.15
C LEU A 11 44.43 44.09 39.85
N GLY A 12 44.87 45.37 39.82
CA GLY A 12 43.99 46.47 39.45
C GLY A 12 43.49 46.43 38.03
N VAL A 13 44.37 46.13 37.08
CA VAL A 13 44.00 45.97 35.68
C VAL A 13 43.07 44.77 35.51
N ALA A 14 43.33 43.64 36.15
CA ALA A 14 42.47 42.47 36.11
C ALA A 14 41.05 42.72 36.67
N ALA A 15 40.97 43.50 37.79
CA ALA A 15 39.70 43.91 38.36
C ALA A 15 38.89 44.85 37.43
N ILE A 16 39.56 45.76 36.73
CA ILE A 16 38.92 46.66 35.77
C ILE A 16 38.41 45.90 34.56
N VAL A 17 39.18 44.94 34.06
CA VAL A 17 38.74 44.06 32.91
C VAL A 17 37.53 43.18 33.29
N LEU A 18 37.54 42.63 34.51
CA LEU A 18 36.39 41.83 34.99
C LEU A 18 35.15 42.69 35.23
N LEU A 19 35.30 43.92 35.78
CA LEU A 19 34.18 44.84 35.96
C LEU A 19 33.63 45.34 34.62
N SER A 20 34.48 45.66 33.65
CA SER A 20 34.05 46.14 32.34
C SER A 20 33.39 45.05 31.53
N SER A 21 33.85 43.79 31.57
CA SER A 21 33.22 42.66 30.92
C SER A 21 31.88 42.29 31.59
N GLY A 22 31.78 42.41 32.91
CA GLY A 22 30.51 42.21 33.63
C GLY A 22 29.46 43.27 33.28
N VAL A 23 29.87 44.55 33.18
CA VAL A 23 28.96 45.66 32.78
C VAL A 23 28.55 45.52 31.32
N ALA A 24 29.50 45.17 30.43
CA ALA A 24 29.19 44.92 29.02
C ALA A 24 28.25 43.69 28.82
N GLY A 25 28.47 42.62 29.58
CA GLY A 25 27.59 41.45 29.59
C GLY A 25 26.18 41.77 30.08
N LEU A 26 26.04 42.54 31.17
CA LEU A 26 24.75 42.98 31.70
C LEU A 26 24.00 43.95 30.78
N THR A 27 24.72 44.85 30.10
CA THR A 27 24.08 45.75 29.10
C THR A 27 23.66 45.02 27.86
N ALA A 28 24.47 44.08 27.35
CA ALA A 28 24.10 43.21 26.25
C ALA A 28 22.89 42.32 26.59
N TYR A 29 22.87 41.76 27.80
CA TYR A 29 21.73 40.98 28.29
C TYR A 29 20.44 41.80 28.40
N LYS A 30 20.50 43.01 28.93
CA LYS A 30 19.35 43.92 28.99
C LYS A 30 18.91 44.44 27.63
N MET A 31 19.83 44.66 26.67
CA MET A 31 19.48 44.98 25.29
C MET A 31 18.82 43.81 24.57
N LEU A 32 19.31 42.59 24.78
CA LEU A 32 18.69 41.38 24.27
C LEU A 32 17.28 41.15 24.84
N GLN A 33 17.09 41.36 26.14
CA GLN A 33 15.77 41.29 26.76
C GLN A 33 14.79 42.36 26.26
N LYS A 34 15.30 43.59 26.01
CA LYS A 34 14.46 44.70 25.52
C LYS A 34 14.11 44.58 24.05
N ASN A 35 14.93 43.88 23.26
CA ASN A 35 14.70 43.64 21.81
C ASN A 35 14.20 42.22 21.48
N MET A 36 14.02 41.35 22.48
CA MET A 36 13.22 40.17 22.27
C MET A 36 11.77 40.61 22.08
N PRO A 37 11.14 40.33 20.96
CA PRO A 37 9.71 40.57 20.82
C PRO A 37 9.02 39.83 21.96
N ALA A 38 8.36 40.59 22.83
CA ALA A 38 7.54 40.03 23.88
C ALA A 38 6.54 39.08 23.17
N ASP A 39 6.66 37.80 23.52
CA ASP A 39 5.73 36.77 23.12
C ASP A 39 5.44 36.64 21.62
N SER A 40 6.33 35.95 20.90
CA SER A 40 6.00 35.38 19.62
C SER A 40 4.78 34.39 19.73
N THR A 41 4.56 33.83 20.91
CA THR A 41 3.38 33.04 21.27
C THR A 41 2.12 33.90 21.37
N ALA A 42 2.20 35.13 21.94
CA ALA A 42 1.04 36.02 22.01
C ALA A 42 0.63 36.54 20.63
N ALA A 43 1.60 36.95 19.79
CA ALA A 43 1.31 37.37 18.40
C ALA A 43 0.76 36.24 17.54
N PHE A 44 1.19 34.99 17.78
CA PHE A 44 0.68 33.82 17.11
C PHE A 44 -0.74 33.48 17.57
N SER A 45 -1.04 33.55 18.89
CA SER A 45 -2.37 33.35 19.41
C SER A 45 -3.35 34.43 18.95
N ASP A 46 -2.94 35.70 18.87
CA ASP A 46 -3.80 36.80 18.40
C ASP A 46 -4.16 36.65 16.92
N MET A 47 -3.27 36.12 16.11
CA MET A 47 -3.56 35.85 14.68
C MET A 47 -4.64 34.77 14.50
N PHE A 48 -4.78 33.86 15.46
CA PHE A 48 -5.81 32.83 15.43
C PHE A 48 -7.09 33.21 16.18
N GLN A 49 -7.04 34.14 17.14
CA GLN A 49 -8.24 34.64 17.84
C GLN A 49 -9.17 35.46 16.92
N GLN A 50 -8.65 36.03 15.84
CA GLN A 50 -9.46 36.76 14.85
C GLN A 50 -10.27 35.87 13.91
N ASN A 51 -10.05 34.54 13.93
CA ASN A 51 -10.80 33.60 13.12
C ASN A 51 -11.71 32.74 14.02
N PRO A 52 -13.03 32.97 14.06
CA PRO A 52 -13.95 32.24 14.96
C PRO A 52 -14.04 30.75 14.66
N ASN A 53 -13.50 30.29 13.53
CA ASN A 53 -13.46 28.89 13.14
C ASN A 53 -12.18 28.16 13.57
N VAL A 54 -11.18 28.87 14.06
CA VAL A 54 -9.95 28.28 14.58
C VAL A 54 -10.06 28.10 16.10
N ARG A 55 -10.36 26.91 16.53
CA ARG A 55 -10.23 26.52 17.94
C ARG A 55 -8.81 26.07 18.20
N LEU A 56 -8.05 26.82 19.01
CA LEU A 56 -6.83 26.28 19.59
C LEU A 56 -7.25 25.05 20.41
N ALA A 57 -6.77 23.87 20.00
CA ALA A 57 -7.03 22.65 20.73
C ALA A 57 -6.41 22.79 22.13
N SER A 58 -7.25 23.00 23.16
CA SER A 58 -6.83 22.73 24.51
C SER A 58 -6.60 21.23 24.61
N TYR A 59 -5.36 20.82 24.69
CA TYR A 59 -4.96 19.43 24.87
C TYR A 59 -5.36 19.02 26.30
N ASN A 60 -6.62 18.71 26.50
CA ASN A 60 -7.01 17.83 27.58
C ASN A 60 -6.51 16.47 27.12
N ALA A 61 -5.44 15.98 27.73
CA ALA A 61 -5.01 14.62 27.59
C ALA A 61 -6.18 13.71 28.02
N VAL A 62 -7.06 13.40 27.09
CA VAL A 62 -7.90 12.22 27.22
C VAL A 62 -6.88 11.09 27.21
N ASP A 63 -6.84 10.30 28.27
CA ASP A 63 -6.01 9.11 28.36
C ASP A 63 -6.32 8.26 27.11
N ALA A 64 -5.47 8.43 26.08
CA ALA A 64 -5.55 7.61 24.91
C ALA A 64 -5.16 6.21 25.35
N GLN A 65 -6.14 5.33 25.52
CA GLN A 65 -5.88 3.92 25.81
C GLN A 65 -5.09 3.37 24.61
N PRO A 66 -3.93 2.75 24.86
CA PRO A 66 -3.17 2.10 23.79
C PRO A 66 -4.05 1.04 23.15
N VAL A 67 -4.12 1.01 21.82
CA VAL A 67 -4.87 -0.02 21.10
C VAL A 67 -4.07 -1.32 21.18
N ASP A 68 -4.62 -2.34 21.84
CA ASP A 68 -4.06 -3.68 21.82
C ASP A 68 -4.53 -4.43 20.56
N LEU A 69 -3.58 -4.70 19.67
CA LEU A 69 -3.81 -5.42 18.42
C LEU A 69 -3.43 -6.91 18.49
N THR A 70 -2.95 -7.37 19.65
CA THR A 70 -2.45 -8.74 19.84
C THR A 70 -3.52 -9.78 19.52
N GLN A 71 -4.73 -9.60 20.07
CA GLN A 71 -5.84 -10.52 19.84
C GLN A 71 -6.28 -10.56 18.37
N ALA A 72 -6.30 -9.41 17.70
CA ALA A 72 -6.62 -9.34 16.28
C ALA A 72 -5.57 -10.06 15.44
N ALA A 73 -4.28 -9.93 15.78
CA ALA A 73 -3.19 -10.64 15.14
C ALA A 73 -3.30 -12.15 15.36
N GLU A 74 -3.43 -12.61 16.61
CA GLU A 74 -3.56 -14.03 16.96
C GLU A 74 -4.71 -14.71 16.21
N ASN A 75 -5.89 -14.08 16.19
CA ASN A 75 -7.05 -14.63 15.52
C ASN A 75 -6.87 -14.72 13.99
N SER A 76 -6.03 -13.87 13.40
CA SER A 76 -5.89 -13.74 11.94
C SER A 76 -4.82 -14.66 11.36
N VAL A 77 -3.69 -14.86 12.06
CA VAL A 77 -2.53 -15.56 11.52
C VAL A 77 -2.81 -17.02 11.14
N HIS A 78 -3.73 -17.68 11.85
CA HIS A 78 -4.04 -19.08 11.60
C HIS A 78 -4.83 -19.31 10.29
N ALA A 79 -5.56 -18.32 9.84
CA ALA A 79 -6.33 -18.39 8.59
C ALA A 79 -5.59 -17.83 7.38
N VAL A 80 -4.36 -17.31 7.56
CA VAL A 80 -3.52 -16.83 6.47
C VAL A 80 -2.47 -17.88 6.11
N VAL A 81 -2.43 -18.23 4.83
CA VAL A 81 -1.62 -19.33 4.29
C VAL A 81 -0.53 -18.81 3.35
N HIS A 82 0.54 -19.58 3.21
CA HIS A 82 1.53 -19.39 2.16
C HIS A 82 1.08 -20.08 0.88
N ILE A 83 1.21 -19.38 -0.25
CA ILE A 83 0.92 -19.91 -1.58
C ILE A 83 2.22 -19.92 -2.38
N ARG A 84 2.56 -21.10 -2.91
CA ARG A 84 3.59 -21.27 -3.92
C ARG A 84 2.93 -21.68 -5.23
N SER A 85 3.12 -20.88 -6.26
CA SER A 85 2.69 -21.15 -7.62
C SER A 85 3.89 -21.58 -8.45
N THR A 86 3.77 -22.70 -9.18
CA THR A 86 4.84 -23.21 -10.04
C THR A 86 4.33 -23.26 -11.47
N GLN A 87 5.07 -22.64 -12.37
CA GLN A 87 4.88 -22.74 -13.81
C GLN A 87 5.95 -23.66 -14.37
N ALA A 88 5.55 -24.80 -14.91
CA ALA A 88 6.45 -25.79 -15.48
C ALA A 88 7.22 -25.23 -16.69
N SER A 89 8.42 -25.76 -16.88
CA SER A 89 9.20 -25.50 -18.09
C SER A 89 8.41 -25.92 -19.34
N LYS A 90 8.24 -25.00 -20.28
CA LYS A 90 7.54 -25.25 -21.55
C LYS A 90 8.53 -25.09 -22.70
N VAL A 91 8.49 -26.06 -23.62
CA VAL A 91 9.23 -25.95 -24.89
C VAL A 91 8.30 -25.21 -25.85
N GLN A 92 8.66 -23.99 -26.20
CA GLN A 92 7.96 -23.21 -27.24
C GLN A 92 8.78 -23.20 -28.51
N GLU A 93 8.12 -23.52 -29.62
CA GLU A 93 8.69 -23.28 -30.93
C GLU A 93 8.52 -21.81 -31.29
N VAL A 94 9.62 -21.07 -31.26
CA VAL A 94 9.64 -19.68 -31.67
C VAL A 94 10.21 -19.62 -33.09
N GLU A 95 9.47 -19.02 -34.02
CA GLU A 95 9.98 -18.71 -35.33
C GLU A 95 10.93 -17.50 -35.20
N VAL A 96 12.22 -17.79 -35.17
CA VAL A 96 13.25 -16.74 -35.17
C VAL A 96 13.60 -16.44 -36.64
N ARG A 97 13.35 -15.21 -37.06
CA ARG A 97 13.93 -14.70 -38.30
C ARG A 97 15.44 -14.67 -38.13
N ASP A 98 16.13 -15.39 -38.98
CA ASP A 98 17.59 -15.34 -39.02
C ASP A 98 18.01 -14.01 -39.74
N PRO A 99 18.62 -13.06 -38.99
CA PRO A 99 19.04 -11.79 -39.59
C PRO A 99 20.06 -12.00 -40.73
N PHE A 100 20.75 -13.15 -40.73
CA PHE A 100 21.69 -13.51 -41.78
C PHE A 100 20.96 -13.98 -43.05
N SER A 101 19.84 -14.69 -42.92
CA SER A 101 19.07 -15.14 -44.09
C SER A 101 18.30 -13.99 -44.74
N ASP A 102 17.88 -12.98 -43.97
CA ASP A 102 17.25 -11.76 -44.52
C ASP A 102 18.28 -10.92 -45.28
N PHE A 103 19.49 -10.76 -44.78
CA PHE A 103 20.57 -10.03 -45.44
C PHE A 103 21.04 -10.74 -46.74
N PHE A 104 21.19 -12.05 -46.73
CA PHE A 104 21.56 -12.83 -47.92
C PHE A 104 20.41 -12.99 -48.92
N GLY A 105 19.16 -13.09 -48.40
CA GLY A 105 17.96 -13.17 -49.25
C GLY A 105 17.75 -11.91 -50.11
N GLU A 106 18.00 -10.75 -49.56
CA GLU A 106 17.88 -9.47 -50.25
C GLU A 106 18.98 -9.29 -51.35
N PHE A 107 20.14 -9.90 -51.13
CA PHE A 107 21.28 -9.79 -52.10
C PHE A 107 21.27 -10.87 -53.20
N PHE A 108 20.72 -12.06 -52.91
CA PHE A 108 20.73 -13.20 -53.84
C PHE A 108 19.36 -13.68 -54.29
N GLY A 109 18.27 -12.94 -54.00
CA GLY A 109 16.91 -13.26 -54.46
C GLY A 109 16.29 -14.51 -53.85
N GLY A 110 16.81 -14.99 -52.71
CA GLY A 110 16.25 -16.10 -51.95
C GLY A 110 15.19 -15.65 -50.95
N ARG A 111 14.07 -16.38 -50.83
CA ARG A 111 13.11 -16.16 -49.77
C ARG A 111 13.78 -16.48 -48.43
N GLY A 112 13.85 -15.50 -47.52
CA GLY A 112 14.36 -15.65 -46.17
C GLY A 112 13.69 -16.80 -45.45
N GLY A 113 14.47 -17.76 -44.97
CA GLY A 113 13.99 -18.93 -44.26
C GLY A 113 13.76 -18.58 -42.78
N THR A 114 12.55 -18.79 -42.29
CA THR A 114 12.29 -18.82 -40.85
C THR A 114 12.84 -20.13 -40.28
N GLN A 115 13.77 -20.03 -39.33
CA GLN A 115 14.20 -21.22 -38.56
C GLN A 115 13.31 -21.36 -37.33
N ARG A 116 12.68 -22.50 -37.18
CA ARG A 116 12.00 -22.87 -35.95
C ARG A 116 13.03 -23.27 -34.91
N ARG A 117 13.16 -22.48 -33.87
CA ARG A 117 14.04 -22.77 -32.75
C ARG A 117 13.19 -23.15 -31.53
N GLN A 118 13.46 -24.30 -30.95
CA GLN A 118 12.87 -24.67 -29.68
C GLN A 118 13.57 -23.87 -28.58
N VAL A 119 12.80 -22.99 -27.92
CA VAL A 119 13.27 -22.25 -26.73
C VAL A 119 12.59 -22.90 -25.54
N GLN A 120 13.39 -23.44 -24.63
CA GLN A 120 12.90 -23.96 -23.35
C GLN A 120 12.76 -22.80 -22.37
N THR A 121 11.53 -22.49 -21.97
CA THR A 121 11.26 -21.54 -20.89
C THR A 121 11.62 -22.20 -19.56
N PRO A 122 12.45 -21.60 -18.70
CA PRO A 122 12.77 -22.21 -17.41
C PRO A 122 11.53 -22.28 -16.52
N GLU A 123 11.52 -23.21 -15.57
CA GLU A 123 10.53 -23.25 -14.50
C GLU A 123 10.53 -21.94 -13.73
N ARG A 124 9.34 -21.41 -13.44
CA ARG A 124 9.14 -20.20 -12.64
C ARG A 124 8.33 -20.52 -11.41
N THR A 125 8.81 -20.02 -10.26
CA THR A 125 8.09 -20.15 -8.99
C THR A 125 7.71 -18.77 -8.49
N GLY A 126 6.43 -18.56 -8.22
CA GLY A 126 5.88 -17.39 -7.57
C GLY A 126 5.50 -17.69 -6.12
N PHE A 127 5.49 -16.68 -5.28
CA PHE A 127 5.13 -16.77 -3.88
C PHE A 127 4.17 -15.65 -3.49
N GLY A 128 3.25 -15.96 -2.60
CA GLY A 128 2.32 -15.01 -2.01
C GLY A 128 1.59 -15.61 -0.83
N SER A 129 0.55 -14.95 -0.42
CA SER A 129 -0.33 -15.37 0.67
C SER A 129 -1.75 -15.62 0.18
N GLY A 130 -2.56 -16.26 1.03
CA GLY A 130 -4.00 -16.42 0.81
C GLY A 130 -4.73 -16.39 2.14
N VAL A 131 -6.03 -16.17 2.09
CA VAL A 131 -6.93 -16.13 3.24
C VAL A 131 -7.95 -17.25 3.14
N ILE A 132 -7.99 -18.13 4.12
CA ILE A 132 -9.01 -19.17 4.24
C ILE A 132 -10.31 -18.49 4.67
N ILE A 133 -11.33 -18.57 3.83
CA ILE A 133 -12.63 -17.90 4.05
C ILE A 133 -13.75 -18.89 4.45
N SER A 134 -13.49 -20.20 4.35
CA SER A 134 -14.47 -21.22 4.72
C SER A 134 -13.82 -22.47 5.28
N LYS A 135 -14.52 -23.13 6.21
CA LYS A 135 -14.05 -24.34 6.90
C LYS A 135 -13.76 -25.52 5.97
N ASP A 136 -14.42 -25.54 4.82
CA ASP A 136 -14.23 -26.56 3.78
C ASP A 136 -13.04 -26.25 2.83
N GLY A 137 -12.27 -25.17 3.07
CA GLY A 137 -10.98 -24.93 2.43
C GLY A 137 -11.02 -24.05 1.18
N TYR A 138 -11.99 -23.13 1.05
CA TYR A 138 -11.89 -22.06 0.06
C TYR A 138 -10.93 -20.97 0.55
N ILE A 139 -10.03 -20.56 -0.35
CA ILE A 139 -8.98 -19.56 -0.09
C ILE A 139 -9.07 -18.47 -1.14
N VAL A 140 -9.08 -17.22 -0.70
CA VAL A 140 -8.96 -16.06 -1.57
C VAL A 140 -7.51 -15.59 -1.59
N THR A 141 -7.04 -15.24 -2.79
CA THR A 141 -5.70 -14.67 -3.01
C THR A 141 -5.76 -13.67 -4.16
N ASN A 142 -4.64 -13.05 -4.51
CA ASN A 142 -4.56 -12.25 -5.74
C ASN A 142 -4.39 -13.13 -6.98
N ASN A 143 -4.96 -12.66 -8.10
CA ASN A 143 -4.78 -13.34 -9.39
C ASN A 143 -3.30 -13.39 -9.79
N HIS A 144 -2.55 -12.29 -9.63
CA HIS A 144 -1.13 -12.23 -9.99
C HIS A 144 -0.25 -13.22 -9.21
N VAL A 145 -0.67 -13.69 -8.03
CA VAL A 145 0.06 -14.70 -7.24
C VAL A 145 0.03 -16.07 -7.91
N ILE A 146 -1.06 -16.38 -8.61
CA ILE A 146 -1.29 -17.71 -9.21
C ILE A 146 -1.39 -17.69 -10.73
N ALA A 147 -1.26 -16.52 -11.36
CA ALA A 147 -1.41 -16.37 -12.81
C ALA A 147 -0.41 -17.25 -13.57
N GLY A 148 -0.94 -18.07 -14.48
CA GLY A 148 -0.15 -18.97 -15.32
C GLY A 148 0.43 -20.19 -14.59
N ALA A 149 0.09 -20.42 -13.32
CA ALA A 149 0.56 -21.58 -12.56
C ALA A 149 -0.03 -22.88 -13.09
N ASP A 150 0.83 -23.87 -13.31
CA ASP A 150 0.44 -25.25 -13.62
C ASP A 150 0.18 -26.04 -12.33
N GLU A 151 0.82 -25.64 -11.21
CA GLU A 151 0.65 -26.26 -9.88
C GLU A 151 0.63 -25.19 -8.77
N ILE A 152 -0.25 -25.41 -7.79
CA ILE A 152 -0.37 -24.57 -6.59
C ILE A 152 -0.18 -25.44 -5.36
N SER A 153 0.78 -25.05 -4.52
CA SER A 153 1.00 -25.61 -3.20
C SER A 153 0.64 -24.59 -2.13
N VAL A 154 -0.20 -24.99 -1.19
CA VAL A 154 -0.65 -24.17 -0.05
C VAL A 154 -0.03 -24.73 1.22
N THR A 155 0.69 -23.89 1.96
CA THR A 155 1.21 -24.24 3.27
C THR A 155 0.43 -23.49 4.33
N LEU A 156 -0.18 -24.24 5.25
CA LEU A 156 -0.93 -23.70 6.39
C LEU A 156 0.03 -23.18 7.48
N ASN A 157 -0.51 -22.42 8.42
CA ASN A 157 0.26 -21.91 9.56
C ASN A 157 0.84 -23.02 10.48
N ASP A 158 0.24 -24.22 10.45
CA ASP A 158 0.73 -25.43 11.15
C ASP A 158 1.73 -26.25 10.31
N ASN A 159 2.23 -25.73 9.22
CA ASN A 159 3.18 -26.33 8.27
C ASN A 159 2.61 -27.51 7.45
N ARG A 160 1.32 -27.81 7.49
CA ARG A 160 0.73 -28.76 6.56
C ARG A 160 0.77 -28.20 5.14
N GLN A 161 1.25 -28.99 4.21
CA GLN A 161 1.26 -28.65 2.78
C GLN A 161 0.11 -29.39 2.06
N LEU A 162 -0.68 -28.65 1.35
CA LEU A 162 -1.83 -29.15 0.61
C LEU A 162 -1.78 -28.66 -0.84
N LYS A 163 -2.30 -29.47 -1.75
CA LYS A 163 -2.45 -29.07 -3.14
C LYS A 163 -3.66 -28.15 -3.31
N GLY A 164 -3.45 -26.98 -3.93
CA GLY A 164 -4.50 -26.05 -4.28
C GLY A 164 -5.05 -26.33 -5.69
N ARG A 165 -6.37 -26.22 -5.85
CA ARG A 165 -7.05 -26.26 -7.14
C ARG A 165 -7.67 -24.89 -7.41
N ILE A 166 -7.40 -24.31 -8.58
CA ILE A 166 -8.03 -23.06 -9.02
C ILE A 166 -9.51 -23.30 -9.26
N ILE A 167 -10.37 -22.51 -8.63
CA ILE A 167 -11.82 -22.48 -8.86
C ILE A 167 -12.14 -21.46 -9.94
N GLY A 168 -11.49 -20.29 -9.88
CA GLY A 168 -11.61 -19.23 -10.86
C GLY A 168 -10.71 -18.06 -10.54
N THR A 169 -10.48 -17.23 -11.53
CA THR A 169 -9.63 -16.02 -11.44
C THR A 169 -10.35 -14.85 -12.05
N ASP A 170 -10.00 -13.66 -11.58
CA ASP A 170 -10.51 -12.41 -12.10
C ASP A 170 -9.36 -11.38 -12.19
N GLU A 171 -8.89 -11.15 -13.40
CA GLU A 171 -7.81 -10.20 -13.69
C GLU A 171 -8.24 -8.75 -13.44
N VAL A 172 -9.53 -8.45 -13.62
CA VAL A 172 -10.07 -7.08 -13.50
C VAL A 172 -10.02 -6.54 -12.08
N THR A 173 -10.22 -7.42 -11.08
CA THR A 173 -10.11 -7.07 -9.65
C THR A 173 -8.83 -7.61 -9.02
N ASP A 174 -8.00 -8.34 -9.77
CA ASP A 174 -6.83 -9.05 -9.25
C ASP A 174 -7.15 -10.01 -8.10
N LEU A 175 -8.28 -10.73 -8.18
CA LEU A 175 -8.68 -11.75 -7.20
C LEU A 175 -8.70 -13.13 -7.82
N ALA A 176 -8.45 -14.13 -6.99
CA ALA A 176 -8.56 -15.53 -7.34
C ALA A 176 -9.15 -16.34 -6.19
N LEU A 177 -9.86 -17.41 -6.53
CA LEU A 177 -10.41 -18.37 -5.58
C LEU A 177 -9.77 -19.73 -5.85
N ILE A 178 -9.16 -20.31 -4.81
CA ILE A 178 -8.59 -21.66 -4.82
C ILE A 178 -9.27 -22.51 -3.76
N LYS A 179 -9.19 -23.83 -3.93
CA LYS A 179 -9.76 -24.83 -3.02
C LYS A 179 -8.67 -25.82 -2.61
N ILE A 180 -8.56 -26.08 -1.33
CA ILE A 180 -7.78 -27.18 -0.75
C ILE A 180 -8.74 -28.24 -0.20
N GLU A 181 -8.32 -29.50 -0.23
CA GLU A 181 -9.14 -30.61 0.27
C GLU A 181 -8.91 -30.79 1.80
N GLY A 182 -10.00 -30.99 2.51
CA GLY A 182 -10.05 -31.17 3.96
C GLY A 182 -11.23 -30.41 4.57
N ASP A 183 -11.32 -30.51 5.89
CA ASP A 183 -12.41 -29.94 6.69
C ASP A 183 -11.86 -29.21 7.91
N ASP A 184 -12.69 -28.36 8.52
CA ASP A 184 -12.45 -27.64 9.77
C ASP A 184 -11.19 -26.75 9.75
N PHE A 185 -10.92 -26.11 8.60
CA PHE A 185 -9.87 -25.12 8.49
C PHE A 185 -10.18 -23.84 9.32
N PRO A 186 -9.16 -23.19 9.91
CA PRO A 186 -9.34 -21.91 10.59
C PRO A 186 -9.77 -20.83 9.59
N THR A 187 -10.70 -19.98 9.98
CA THR A 187 -11.24 -18.90 9.12
C THR A 187 -11.23 -17.56 9.84
N ILE A 188 -11.17 -16.47 9.07
CA ILE A 188 -11.34 -15.11 9.60
C ILE A 188 -12.79 -14.66 9.39
N PRO A 189 -13.44 -14.03 10.39
CA PRO A 189 -14.73 -13.38 10.19
C PRO A 189 -14.62 -12.28 9.12
N VAL A 190 -15.57 -12.25 8.18
CA VAL A 190 -15.56 -11.27 7.08
C VAL A 190 -16.33 -10.02 7.52
N GLY A 191 -15.60 -8.94 7.71
CA GLY A 191 -16.11 -7.63 8.11
C GLY A 191 -16.72 -6.84 6.94
N ASP A 192 -17.15 -5.61 7.27
CA ASP A 192 -17.70 -4.64 6.33
C ASP A 192 -16.68 -3.55 6.02
N SER A 193 -16.09 -3.60 4.81
CA SER A 193 -15.12 -2.60 4.35
C SER A 193 -15.74 -1.24 4.06
N ASP A 194 -17.06 -1.18 3.80
CA ASP A 194 -17.72 0.08 3.48
C ASP A 194 -17.96 0.92 4.75
N ALA A 195 -18.09 0.26 5.90
CA ALA A 195 -18.21 0.90 7.21
C ALA A 195 -16.90 1.48 7.77
N LEU A 196 -15.73 1.11 7.20
CA LEU A 196 -14.42 1.61 7.65
C LEU A 196 -14.31 3.13 7.58
N LYS A 197 -13.57 3.69 8.52
CA LYS A 197 -13.23 5.12 8.56
C LYS A 197 -11.73 5.32 8.43
N VAL A 198 -11.34 6.40 7.79
CA VAL A 198 -9.94 6.87 7.75
C VAL A 198 -9.46 7.11 9.20
N GLY A 199 -8.27 6.62 9.52
CA GLY A 199 -7.69 6.66 10.86
C GLY A 199 -7.94 5.42 11.71
N GLU A 200 -8.81 4.47 11.30
CA GLU A 200 -8.98 3.20 12.01
C GLU A 200 -7.74 2.32 11.89
N TRP A 201 -7.37 1.66 12.99
CA TRP A 201 -6.26 0.71 13.02
C TRP A 201 -6.55 -0.53 12.20
N VAL A 202 -5.54 -0.96 11.46
CA VAL A 202 -5.57 -2.18 10.64
C VAL A 202 -4.28 -2.96 10.75
N LEU A 203 -4.36 -4.27 10.53
CA LEU A 203 -3.22 -5.17 10.43
C LEU A 203 -3.18 -5.78 9.04
N ALA A 204 -2.03 -5.71 8.37
CA ALA A 204 -1.76 -6.49 7.18
C ALA A 204 -1.05 -7.78 7.58
N VAL A 205 -1.69 -8.92 7.29
CA VAL A 205 -1.23 -10.25 7.65
C VAL A 205 -0.87 -11.01 6.38
N GLY A 206 0.30 -11.62 6.38
CA GLY A 206 0.77 -12.48 5.30
C GLY A 206 1.59 -13.64 5.83
N ASN A 207 1.91 -14.59 4.97
CA ASN A 207 2.80 -15.72 5.28
C ASN A 207 3.92 -15.79 4.21
N PRO A 208 4.85 -14.81 4.21
CA PRO A 208 5.95 -14.79 3.27
C PRO A 208 6.94 -15.94 3.58
N PHE A 209 7.51 -16.55 2.55
CA PHE A 209 8.64 -17.46 2.64
C PHE A 209 8.42 -18.77 3.44
N ASN A 210 7.18 -19.14 3.73
CA ASN A 210 6.87 -20.39 4.44
C ASN A 210 7.58 -20.52 5.81
N LEU A 211 7.77 -19.41 6.52
CA LEU A 211 8.39 -19.39 7.84
C LEU A 211 7.33 -19.29 8.93
N THR A 212 6.90 -18.09 9.22
CA THR A 212 5.82 -17.76 10.15
C THR A 212 5.01 -16.62 9.59
N SER A 213 3.74 -16.55 9.96
CA SER A 213 2.90 -15.41 9.57
C SER A 213 3.55 -14.10 10.02
N THR A 214 3.59 -13.12 9.12
CA THR A 214 4.08 -11.77 9.39
C THR A 214 2.90 -10.84 9.51
N VAL A 215 2.92 -10.01 10.56
CA VAL A 215 1.89 -9.01 10.83
C VAL A 215 2.52 -7.63 10.85
N THR A 216 1.95 -6.69 10.11
CA THR A 216 2.32 -5.27 10.15
C THR A 216 1.10 -4.45 10.50
N ALA A 217 1.29 -3.38 11.28
CA ALA A 217 0.22 -2.50 11.74
C ALA A 217 0.29 -1.13 11.09
N GLY A 218 -0.85 -0.53 10.89
CA GLY A 218 -1.01 0.82 10.37
C GLY A 218 -2.46 1.28 10.52
N ILE A 219 -2.85 2.28 9.75
CA ILE A 219 -4.21 2.82 9.75
C ILE A 219 -4.81 2.79 8.34
N VAL A 220 -6.11 2.96 8.25
CA VAL A 220 -6.78 3.29 6.99
C VAL A 220 -6.39 4.71 6.62
N SER A 221 -5.54 4.88 5.60
CA SER A 221 -5.06 6.19 5.14
C SER A 221 -6.04 6.85 4.17
N ALA A 222 -6.72 6.05 3.33
CA ALA A 222 -7.76 6.50 2.41
C ALA A 222 -8.66 5.34 1.98
N LYS A 223 -9.80 5.67 1.35
CA LYS A 223 -10.73 4.70 0.76
C LYS A 223 -11.00 5.05 -0.70
N ALA A 224 -11.47 4.07 -1.47
CA ALA A 224 -11.84 4.22 -2.88
C ALA A 224 -10.71 4.81 -3.75
N ARG A 225 -9.45 4.39 -3.50
CA ARG A 225 -8.31 4.84 -4.31
C ARG A 225 -8.27 4.10 -5.64
N SER A 226 -8.15 4.87 -6.72
CA SER A 226 -7.76 4.38 -8.04
C SER A 226 -6.29 4.73 -8.29
N LEU A 227 -5.56 3.80 -8.88
CA LEU A 227 -4.15 3.95 -9.24
C LEU A 227 -3.97 4.24 -10.73
N GLY A 228 -5.07 4.17 -11.51
CA GLY A 228 -5.07 4.37 -12.95
C GLY A 228 -4.32 3.27 -13.73
N MET A 229 -4.15 2.10 -13.15
CA MET A 229 -3.38 1.01 -13.78
C MET A 229 -4.03 0.52 -15.06
N GLY A 230 -5.37 0.40 -15.07
CA GLY A 230 -6.10 0.01 -16.28
C GLY A 230 -5.92 0.99 -17.43
N GLN A 231 -5.82 2.28 -17.15
CA GLN A 231 -5.55 3.30 -18.17
C GLN A 231 -4.12 3.21 -18.73
N GLN A 232 -3.14 2.86 -17.89
CA GLN A 232 -1.74 2.72 -18.31
C GLN A 232 -1.48 1.47 -19.14
N THR A 233 -2.18 0.38 -18.82
CA THR A 233 -2.00 -0.92 -19.50
C THR A 233 -3.00 -1.14 -20.64
N GLY A 234 -4.01 -0.27 -20.78
CA GLY A 234 -5.11 -0.46 -21.74
C GLY A 234 -6.02 -1.65 -21.40
N THR A 235 -5.94 -2.16 -20.16
CA THR A 235 -6.77 -3.25 -19.66
C THR A 235 -7.88 -2.71 -18.75
N GLU A 236 -9.04 -3.38 -18.74
CA GLU A 236 -10.09 -3.04 -17.78
C GLU A 236 -9.62 -3.41 -16.37
N SER A 237 -9.67 -2.47 -15.42
CA SER A 237 -9.45 -2.72 -13.99
C SER A 237 -10.52 -2.06 -13.15
N ILE A 238 -10.96 -2.72 -12.08
CA ILE A 238 -11.84 -2.15 -11.06
C ILE A 238 -10.96 -1.76 -9.88
N GLU A 239 -10.72 -0.48 -9.76
CA GLU A 239 -9.83 0.10 -8.77
C GLU A 239 -10.63 0.89 -7.75
N SER A 240 -10.78 0.33 -6.55
CA SER A 240 -11.42 0.98 -5.40
C SER A 240 -10.73 0.50 -4.13
N TYR A 241 -9.42 0.73 -4.05
CA TYR A 241 -8.59 0.19 -2.98
C TYR A 241 -8.79 0.90 -1.63
N ILE A 242 -8.62 0.13 -0.54
CA ILE A 242 -8.29 0.68 0.77
C ILE A 242 -6.80 0.98 0.75
N GLN A 243 -6.43 2.22 1.05
CA GLN A 243 -5.04 2.62 1.25
C GLN A 243 -4.68 2.54 2.73
N THR A 244 -3.51 1.99 3.05
CA THR A 244 -2.97 1.89 4.41
C THR A 244 -1.46 2.18 4.42
N ASP A 245 -0.94 2.62 5.56
CA ASP A 245 0.49 2.72 5.83
C ASP A 245 1.06 1.46 6.52
N ALA A 246 0.21 0.48 6.85
CA ALA A 246 0.67 -0.86 7.21
C ALA A 246 1.58 -1.40 6.10
N ALA A 247 2.74 -1.93 6.46
CA ALA A 247 3.73 -2.34 5.48
C ALA A 247 3.23 -3.53 4.64
N ILE A 248 2.94 -3.29 3.36
CA ILE A 248 2.62 -4.31 2.37
C ILE A 248 3.83 -4.46 1.44
N ASN A 249 4.43 -5.66 1.43
CA ASN A 249 5.61 -6.01 0.65
C ASN A 249 5.37 -7.30 -0.12
N GLN A 250 6.30 -7.64 -1.01
CA GLN A 250 6.28 -8.92 -1.71
C GLN A 250 6.22 -10.08 -0.71
N GLY A 251 5.25 -10.98 -0.88
CA GLY A 251 4.98 -12.13 -0.02
C GLY A 251 3.74 -12.00 0.86
N ASN A 252 3.30 -10.79 1.26
CA ASN A 252 1.99 -10.62 1.92
C ASN A 252 0.84 -10.28 0.95
N SER A 253 1.13 -10.15 -0.36
CA SER A 253 0.10 -10.09 -1.42
C SER A 253 -0.83 -11.29 -1.34
N GLY A 254 -2.13 -11.07 -1.44
CA GLY A 254 -3.17 -12.09 -1.29
C GLY A 254 -3.50 -12.43 0.16
N GLY A 255 -2.74 -11.93 1.14
CA GLY A 255 -3.02 -12.05 2.56
C GLY A 255 -4.14 -11.12 3.05
N ALA A 256 -4.39 -11.15 4.34
CA ALA A 256 -5.49 -10.44 4.96
C ALA A 256 -5.12 -8.99 5.35
N LEU A 257 -6.01 -8.04 5.07
CA LEU A 257 -6.12 -6.80 5.83
C LEU A 257 -7.25 -6.96 6.82
N VAL A 258 -6.97 -6.84 8.13
CA VAL A 258 -7.97 -6.99 9.19
C VAL A 258 -8.07 -5.72 10.03
N ASN A 259 -9.25 -5.47 10.61
CA ASN A 259 -9.43 -4.38 11.56
C ASN A 259 -8.95 -4.77 12.97
N ALA A 260 -9.03 -3.84 13.93
CA ALA A 260 -8.64 -4.08 15.32
C ALA A 260 -9.45 -5.18 16.05
N ARG A 261 -10.56 -5.65 15.47
CA ARG A 261 -11.36 -6.78 15.98
C ARG A 261 -10.95 -8.12 15.36
N GLY A 262 -9.96 -8.14 14.44
CA GLY A 262 -9.57 -9.33 13.69
C GLY A 262 -10.55 -9.72 12.58
N GLU A 263 -11.42 -8.82 12.13
CA GLU A 263 -12.31 -9.05 10.99
C GLU A 263 -11.62 -8.70 9.68
N LEU A 264 -11.75 -9.56 8.67
CA LEU A 264 -11.24 -9.34 7.33
C LEU A 264 -11.97 -8.16 6.67
N ILE A 265 -11.23 -7.12 6.29
CA ILE A 265 -11.76 -5.93 5.63
C ILE A 265 -11.20 -5.75 4.22
N GLY A 266 -10.16 -6.49 3.86
CA GLY A 266 -9.59 -6.45 2.51
C GLY A 266 -8.58 -7.56 2.26
N ILE A 267 -8.19 -7.71 1.01
CA ILE A 267 -7.12 -8.59 0.54
C ILE A 267 -5.92 -7.72 0.14
N ASN A 268 -4.78 -7.92 0.79
CA ASN A 268 -3.56 -7.16 0.52
C ASN A 268 -3.15 -7.32 -0.96
N ALA A 269 -2.89 -6.20 -1.63
CA ALA A 269 -2.42 -6.17 -3.01
C ALA A 269 -1.12 -5.37 -3.07
N ALA A 270 0.03 -6.04 -3.16
CA ALA A 270 1.33 -5.37 -3.23
C ALA A 270 1.63 -4.86 -4.66
N LEU A 271 0.70 -4.11 -5.25
CA LEU A 271 0.75 -3.70 -6.66
C LEU A 271 1.58 -2.44 -6.91
N PHE A 272 1.93 -1.66 -5.90
CA PHE A 272 2.53 -0.35 -6.13
C PHE A 272 3.76 -0.08 -5.28
N SER A 273 4.87 -0.70 -5.68
CA SER A 273 6.19 -0.22 -5.25
C SER A 273 7.11 -0.21 -6.46
N PRO A 274 7.47 0.95 -7.00
CA PRO A 274 8.45 1.07 -8.09
C PRO A 274 9.80 0.45 -7.73
N THR A 275 10.09 0.30 -6.44
CA THR A 275 11.34 -0.25 -5.89
C THR A 275 11.20 -1.64 -5.30
N GLY A 276 9.97 -2.21 -5.27
CA GLY A 276 9.68 -3.49 -4.60
C GLY A 276 9.62 -3.41 -3.07
N SER A 277 9.80 -2.22 -2.48
CA SER A 277 9.76 -1.98 -1.03
C SER A 277 8.60 -1.07 -0.66
N ASN A 278 8.05 -1.24 0.55
CA ASN A 278 7.01 -0.35 1.06
C ASN A 278 7.55 1.08 1.21
N THR A 279 6.83 2.03 0.61
CA THR A 279 7.11 3.48 0.69
C THR A 279 6.09 4.22 1.54
N GLY A 280 5.34 3.51 2.41
CA GLY A 280 4.23 4.07 3.20
C GLY A 280 2.89 4.06 2.48
N TYR A 281 2.81 3.40 1.31
CA TYR A 281 1.58 3.26 0.53
C TYR A 281 1.31 1.78 0.30
N GLY A 282 0.45 1.20 1.12
CA GLY A 282 -0.10 -0.12 0.93
C GLY A 282 -1.53 -0.05 0.39
N PHE A 283 -1.95 -1.05 -0.37
CA PHE A 283 -3.29 -1.12 -0.96
C PHE A 283 -3.89 -2.48 -0.69
N ALA A 284 -5.21 -2.50 -0.46
CA ALA A 284 -5.97 -3.73 -0.29
C ALA A 284 -7.30 -3.65 -1.06
N ILE A 285 -7.71 -4.77 -1.62
CA ILE A 285 -9.00 -4.92 -2.30
C ILE A 285 -10.07 -5.08 -1.22
N PRO A 286 -11.11 -4.20 -1.18
CA PRO A 286 -12.13 -4.23 -0.12
C PRO A 286 -12.94 -5.53 -0.11
N THR A 287 -13.43 -5.92 1.07
CA THR A 287 -14.33 -7.09 1.20
C THR A 287 -15.67 -6.92 0.48
N SER A 288 -16.15 -5.70 0.25
CA SER A 288 -17.33 -5.44 -0.58
C SER A 288 -17.16 -5.93 -2.02
N ILE A 289 -15.98 -5.72 -2.62
CA ILE A 289 -15.63 -6.27 -3.94
C ILE A 289 -15.39 -7.78 -3.85
N MET A 290 -14.58 -8.21 -2.87
CA MET A 290 -14.22 -9.61 -2.68
C MET A 290 -15.46 -10.53 -2.57
N LYS A 291 -16.45 -10.14 -1.76
CA LYS A 291 -17.67 -10.95 -1.54
C LYS A 291 -18.40 -11.28 -2.86
N LYS A 292 -18.56 -10.29 -3.73
CA LYS A 292 -19.21 -10.51 -5.04
C LYS A 292 -18.35 -11.39 -5.93
N VAL A 293 -17.06 -11.10 -6.06
CA VAL A 293 -16.14 -11.86 -6.90
C VAL A 293 -16.08 -13.32 -6.47
N VAL A 294 -15.93 -13.59 -5.17
CA VAL A 294 -15.88 -14.95 -4.62
C VAL A 294 -17.17 -15.71 -4.87
N ALA A 295 -18.34 -15.06 -4.69
CA ALA A 295 -19.64 -15.70 -4.94
C ALA A 295 -19.77 -16.12 -6.40
N ASP A 296 -19.40 -15.25 -7.33
CA ASP A 296 -19.47 -15.53 -8.76
C ASP A 296 -18.46 -16.61 -9.18
N LEU A 297 -17.20 -16.52 -8.71
CA LEU A 297 -16.18 -17.53 -9.02
C LEU A 297 -16.57 -18.91 -8.48
N LYS A 298 -17.14 -18.98 -7.26
CA LYS A 298 -17.61 -20.23 -6.69
C LYS A 298 -18.77 -20.85 -7.48
N GLN A 299 -19.70 -20.03 -7.96
CA GLN A 299 -20.92 -20.49 -8.63
C GLN A 299 -20.71 -20.73 -10.13
N PHE A 300 -19.98 -19.86 -10.81
CA PHE A 300 -19.89 -19.83 -12.28
C PHE A 300 -18.48 -20.07 -12.80
N GLY A 301 -17.46 -20.05 -11.95
CA GLY A 301 -16.05 -20.08 -12.35
C GLY A 301 -15.52 -18.77 -12.95
N THR A 302 -16.41 -17.81 -13.21
CA THR A 302 -16.10 -16.50 -13.81
C THR A 302 -16.97 -15.41 -13.19
N VAL A 303 -16.46 -14.18 -13.12
CA VAL A 303 -17.20 -13.05 -12.56
C VAL A 303 -18.23 -12.53 -13.58
N GLN A 304 -19.48 -12.39 -13.12
CA GLN A 304 -20.57 -11.86 -13.94
C GLN A 304 -20.58 -10.31 -13.84
N ARG A 305 -20.35 -9.63 -14.97
CA ARG A 305 -20.37 -8.16 -15.06
C ARG A 305 -21.34 -7.70 -16.12
N VAL A 306 -22.06 -6.61 -15.79
CA VAL A 306 -22.89 -5.89 -16.74
C VAL A 306 -22.15 -4.63 -17.17
N LYS A 307 -22.01 -4.40 -18.46
CA LYS A 307 -21.46 -3.16 -19.01
C LYS A 307 -22.60 -2.18 -19.31
N LEU A 308 -22.55 -1.01 -18.69
CA LEU A 308 -23.41 0.10 -19.09
C LEU A 308 -22.72 0.81 -20.26
N GLY A 309 -23.37 0.85 -21.42
CA GLY A 309 -22.87 1.54 -22.63
C GLY A 309 -22.95 3.06 -22.52
N VAL A 310 -22.40 3.65 -21.45
CA VAL A 310 -22.43 5.10 -21.20
C VAL A 310 -20.99 5.62 -21.06
N ALA A 311 -20.74 6.79 -21.67
CA ALA A 311 -19.52 7.54 -21.43
C ALA A 311 -19.79 8.55 -20.31
N VAL A 312 -18.92 8.54 -19.28
CA VAL A 312 -18.99 9.49 -18.16
C VAL A 312 -17.83 10.46 -18.28
N THR A 313 -18.13 11.74 -18.32
CA THR A 313 -17.13 12.80 -18.29
C THR A 313 -17.11 13.43 -16.89
N PRO A 314 -15.96 13.57 -16.21
CA PRO A 314 -15.88 14.26 -14.94
C PRO A 314 -16.37 15.71 -15.07
N LEU A 315 -17.22 16.18 -14.16
CA LEU A 315 -17.63 17.57 -14.06
C LEU A 315 -16.61 18.40 -13.28
N VAL A 316 -15.33 18.17 -13.47
CA VAL A 316 -14.28 18.96 -12.82
C VAL A 316 -13.95 20.15 -13.71
N GLU A 317 -14.11 21.37 -13.19
CA GLU A 317 -13.63 22.57 -13.84
C GLU A 317 -12.10 22.60 -13.81
N GLU A 318 -11.46 22.36 -14.95
CA GLU A 318 -10.07 22.79 -15.10
C GLU A 318 -10.04 24.32 -15.27
N PRO A 319 -9.12 25.03 -14.61
CA PRO A 319 -8.98 26.48 -14.80
C PRO A 319 -8.66 26.78 -16.26
N GLY A 320 -9.64 27.26 -17.01
CA GLY A 320 -9.51 27.59 -18.44
C GLY A 320 -10.42 26.82 -19.39
N ASP A 321 -11.15 25.81 -18.92
CA ASP A 321 -12.11 25.09 -19.78
C ASP A 321 -13.42 25.91 -19.92
N THR A 322 -13.62 26.48 -21.11
CA THR A 322 -14.82 27.25 -21.47
C THR A 322 -15.96 26.39 -22.00
N GLN A 323 -15.77 25.07 -22.13
CA GLN A 323 -16.76 24.15 -22.70
C GLN A 323 -17.46 23.35 -21.61
N ARG A 324 -18.32 24.00 -20.82
CA ARG A 324 -19.26 23.25 -19.96
C ARG A 324 -20.26 22.51 -20.82
N PRO A 325 -20.52 21.21 -20.54
CA PRO A 325 -21.62 20.53 -21.21
C PRO A 325 -22.94 21.25 -20.93
N VAL A 326 -23.70 21.44 -21.96
CA VAL A 326 -25.05 22.05 -21.88
C VAL A 326 -26.10 20.95 -22.03
N ASP A 327 -27.22 21.12 -21.35
CA ASP A 327 -28.40 20.27 -21.55
C ASP A 327 -29.00 20.47 -22.96
N LYS A 328 -30.02 19.68 -23.29
CA LYS A 328 -30.73 19.78 -24.58
C LYS A 328 -31.40 21.15 -24.80
N SER A 329 -31.52 22.00 -23.78
CA SER A 329 -32.05 23.36 -23.85
C SER A 329 -30.97 24.44 -23.97
N GLY A 330 -29.69 24.06 -23.99
CA GLY A 330 -28.53 24.97 -24.03
C GLY A 330 -28.17 25.57 -22.68
N LYS A 331 -28.71 25.06 -21.57
CA LYS A 331 -28.40 25.52 -20.22
C LYS A 331 -27.16 24.78 -19.69
N LYS A 332 -26.17 25.52 -19.19
CA LYS A 332 -24.96 24.95 -18.59
C LYS A 332 -25.35 24.12 -17.35
N LEU A 333 -24.84 22.87 -17.31
CA LEU A 333 -25.01 22.00 -16.14
C LEU A 333 -24.14 22.51 -14.99
N SER A 334 -24.75 22.68 -13.82
CA SER A 334 -24.10 23.15 -12.58
C SER A 334 -23.50 22.02 -11.80
#